data_4d1bc5a52549ce7f02a364bc3c71095d
#
_entry.id   4d1bc5a52549ce7f02a364bc3c71095d
#
_cell.length_a   1.000
_cell.length_b   1.000
_cell.length_c   1.000
_cell.angle_alpha   90.00
_cell.angle_beta   90.00
_cell.angle_gamma   90.00
#
_symmetry.space_group_name_H-M   'P 1'
#
loop_
_entity.id
_entity.type
_entity.pdbx_description
1 polymer ?
#
loop_
_entity_poly.entity_id
_entity_poly.type
_entity_poly.pdbx_seq_one_letter_code
_entity_poly.pdbx_strand_id
1 'polypeptide(L)'
;HNGTAAKLGFFGFDDSTGKFTFIPDATDNSAVISGTKGNLDIGGLDLAGSITSVDGSAPTAGQLLIGHGGNGDMVLATLTAGEGIDVTNANGSITLAGEDATTSNKGIASFSSSNFSVSSGAVSISAIDGGSY
;
A
#
# COMPACT_ATOMS: atom_id res chain seq x y z
N HIS A 1 37.56 -4.10 4.96
CA HIS A 1 38.13 -2.79 5.31
C HIS A 1 38.39 -2.01 4.03
N ASN A 2 37.70 -0.92 3.80
CA ASN A 2 37.81 -0.13 2.56
C ASN A 2 38.72 1.13 2.68
N GLY A 3 39.68 1.12 3.59
CA GLY A 3 40.84 2.03 3.55
C GLY A 3 40.85 3.22 4.49
N THR A 4 39.76 3.60 5.21
CA THR A 4 39.77 4.83 6.03
C THR A 4 39.83 4.61 7.53
N ALA A 5 39.16 3.62 8.05
CA ALA A 5 39.21 3.21 9.46
C ALA A 5 38.60 1.81 9.61
N ALA A 6 39.07 1.04 10.58
CA ALA A 6 38.42 -0.20 10.94
C ALA A 6 37.08 0.12 11.58
N LYS A 7 36.02 -0.55 11.10
CA LYS A 7 34.67 -0.45 11.67
C LYS A 7 34.30 -1.76 12.31
N LEU A 8 33.64 -1.70 13.45
CA LEU A 8 33.08 -2.87 14.12
C LEU A 8 31.66 -3.07 13.64
N GLY A 9 31.43 -4.15 12.88
CA GLY A 9 30.07 -4.58 12.55
C GLY A 9 29.52 -5.49 13.62
N PHE A 10 28.30 -5.25 14.07
CA PHE A 10 27.58 -6.11 15.01
C PHE A 10 26.33 -6.67 14.35
N PHE A 11 26.16 -7.98 14.45
CA PHE A 11 24.90 -8.65 14.17
C PHE A 11 24.65 -9.64 15.30
N GLY A 12 23.64 -9.38 16.11
CA GLY A 12 23.38 -10.19 17.27
C GLY A 12 22.01 -9.96 17.88
N PHE A 13 21.68 -10.78 18.87
CA PHE A 13 20.45 -10.69 19.60
C PHE A 13 20.56 -9.60 20.68
N ASP A 14 19.62 -8.67 20.67
CA ASP A 14 19.46 -7.64 21.69
C ASP A 14 18.42 -8.12 22.70
N ASP A 15 18.87 -8.58 23.85
CA ASP A 15 18.05 -9.15 24.90
C ASP A 15 17.04 -8.13 25.47
N SER A 16 17.42 -6.84 25.48
CA SER A 16 16.56 -5.77 25.98
C SER A 16 15.34 -5.52 25.10
N THR A 17 15.45 -5.76 23.80
CA THR A 17 14.37 -5.59 22.83
C THR A 17 13.80 -6.90 22.30
N GLY A 18 14.45 -8.03 22.58
CA GLY A 18 14.09 -9.34 22.08
C GLY A 18 14.25 -9.49 20.56
N LYS A 19 15.15 -8.73 19.93
CA LYS A 19 15.32 -8.66 18.48
C LYS A 19 16.75 -8.89 18.03
N PHE A 20 16.94 -9.47 16.86
CA PHE A 20 18.22 -9.41 16.17
C PHE A 20 18.46 -8.01 15.62
N THR A 21 19.65 -7.49 15.84
CA THR A 21 20.02 -6.14 15.46
C THR A 21 21.29 -6.14 14.62
N PHE A 22 21.30 -5.38 13.53
CA PHE A 22 22.46 -5.12 12.69
C PHE A 22 22.93 -3.67 12.86
N ILE A 23 24.21 -3.49 13.24
CA ILE A 23 24.83 -2.18 13.41
C ILE A 23 26.15 -2.19 12.61
N PRO A 24 26.26 -1.44 11.49
CA PRO A 24 27.43 -1.49 10.62
C PRO A 24 28.65 -0.76 11.19
N ASP A 25 28.46 0.10 12.19
CA ASP A 25 29.51 0.86 12.87
C ASP A 25 29.19 0.92 14.37
N ALA A 26 29.43 -0.19 15.04
CA ALA A 26 29.07 -0.38 16.43
C ALA A 26 30.15 0.16 17.38
N THR A 27 29.73 0.68 18.50
CA THR A 27 30.59 0.95 19.66
C THR A 27 30.42 -0.16 20.69
N ASP A 28 31.50 -0.82 21.05
CA ASP A 28 31.56 -1.82 22.11
C ASP A 28 32.25 -1.21 23.33
N ASN A 29 31.52 -1.11 24.43
CA ASN A 29 32.06 -0.67 25.72
C ASN A 29 32.19 -1.83 26.72
N SER A 30 32.26 -3.06 26.24
CA SER A 30 32.37 -4.32 27.00
C SER A 30 31.10 -4.73 27.77
N ALA A 31 30.09 -3.93 27.78
CA ALA A 31 28.79 -4.20 28.45
C ALA A 31 27.60 -4.01 27.51
N VAL A 32 27.69 -3.04 26.59
CA VAL A 32 26.61 -2.68 25.68
C VAL A 32 27.18 -2.44 24.28
N ILE A 33 26.58 -3.03 23.29
CA ILE A 33 26.82 -2.72 21.88
C ILE A 33 25.82 -1.64 21.47
N SER A 34 26.30 -0.53 20.94
CA SER A 34 25.48 0.60 20.52
C SER A 34 25.89 1.15 19.16
N GLY A 35 24.99 1.88 18.50
CA GLY A 35 25.22 2.51 17.21
C GLY A 35 23.93 2.64 16.42
N THR A 36 24.01 3.31 15.27
CA THR A 36 22.90 3.44 14.35
C THR A 36 22.62 2.11 13.66
N LYS A 37 21.39 1.66 13.63
CA LYS A 37 20.98 0.46 12.89
C LYS A 37 21.21 0.66 11.40
N GLY A 38 21.70 -0.37 10.74
CA GLY A 38 21.96 -0.36 9.31
C GLY A 38 20.89 -1.05 8.49
N ASN A 39 20.97 -0.89 7.19
CA ASN A 39 20.15 -1.62 6.23
C ASN A 39 20.68 -3.03 6.04
N LEU A 40 19.79 -3.98 5.77
CA LEU A 40 20.12 -5.35 5.39
C LEU A 40 19.98 -5.48 3.87
N ASP A 41 21.09 -5.76 3.18
CA ASP A 41 21.12 -6.05 1.75
C ASP A 41 21.13 -7.57 1.56
N ILE A 42 20.05 -8.11 1.01
CA ILE A 42 19.85 -9.54 0.80
C ILE A 42 19.25 -9.79 -0.60
N GLY A 43 19.59 -10.94 -1.20
CA GLY A 43 19.07 -11.33 -2.52
C GLY A 43 17.59 -11.69 -2.53
N GLY A 44 17.00 -11.98 -1.37
CA GLY A 44 15.59 -12.29 -1.21
C GLY A 44 15.23 -12.41 0.26
N LEU A 45 13.96 -12.15 0.60
CA LEU A 45 13.42 -12.29 1.96
C LEU A 45 12.25 -13.28 1.92
N ASP A 46 12.44 -14.43 2.57
CA ASP A 46 11.36 -15.40 2.84
C ASP A 46 10.95 -15.27 4.30
N LEU A 47 9.68 -14.90 4.53
CA LEU A 47 9.10 -14.72 5.85
C LEU A 47 8.15 -15.89 6.15
N ALA A 48 8.57 -16.79 7.03
CA ALA A 48 7.69 -17.87 7.51
C ALA A 48 6.53 -17.36 8.39
N GLY A 49 6.56 -16.10 8.80
CA GLY A 49 5.55 -15.44 9.61
C GLY A 49 4.99 -14.17 8.96
N SER A 50 4.24 -13.41 9.74
CA SER A 50 3.62 -12.17 9.28
C SER A 50 4.58 -10.99 9.39
N ILE A 51 4.41 -9.98 8.53
CA ILE A 51 4.98 -8.66 8.73
C ILE A 51 4.15 -7.96 9.81
N THR A 52 4.72 -7.79 11.00
CA THR A 52 4.00 -7.22 12.15
C THR A 52 4.11 -5.70 12.24
N SER A 53 5.05 -5.09 11.53
CA SER A 53 5.17 -3.64 11.41
C SER A 53 5.92 -3.22 10.15
N VAL A 54 5.57 -2.06 9.63
CA VAL A 54 6.30 -1.35 8.57
C VAL A 54 6.59 0.04 9.10
N ASP A 55 7.86 0.47 9.06
CA ASP A 55 8.32 1.75 9.62
C ASP A 55 7.82 2.00 11.06
N GLY A 56 7.88 0.95 11.89
CA GLY A 56 7.44 0.99 13.28
C GLY A 56 5.92 0.99 13.49
N SER A 57 5.13 1.02 12.44
CA SER A 57 3.67 1.02 12.49
C SER A 57 3.10 -0.38 12.23
N ALA A 58 2.20 -0.83 13.09
CA ALA A 58 1.47 -2.07 12.88
C ALA A 58 0.43 -1.90 11.76
N PRO A 59 0.31 -2.87 10.82
CA PRO A 59 -0.74 -2.84 9.82
C PRO A 59 -2.14 -2.84 10.44
N THR A 60 -3.05 -2.08 9.87
CA THR A 60 -4.48 -2.10 10.19
C THR A 60 -5.30 -2.60 9.01
N ALA A 61 -6.58 -2.89 9.25
CA ALA A 61 -7.47 -3.46 8.24
C ALA A 61 -7.52 -2.61 6.95
N GLY A 62 -7.40 -3.25 5.80
CA GLY A 62 -7.51 -2.63 4.50
C GLY A 62 -6.34 -1.73 4.08
N GLN A 63 -5.21 -1.78 4.78
CA GLN A 63 -4.01 -1.08 4.35
C GLN A 63 -3.22 -1.86 3.30
N LEU A 64 -2.61 -1.12 2.40
CA LEU A 64 -1.63 -1.55 1.41
C LEU A 64 -0.27 -0.95 1.72
N LEU A 65 0.79 -1.63 1.30
CA LEU A 65 2.14 -1.11 1.30
C LEU A 65 2.34 -0.27 0.04
N ILE A 66 2.47 1.04 0.20
CA ILE A 66 2.51 2.00 -0.90
C ILE A 66 3.84 2.75 -0.88
N GLY A 67 4.45 2.94 -2.05
CA GLY A 67 5.65 3.76 -2.17
C GLY A 67 5.39 5.22 -1.82
N HIS A 68 6.20 5.78 -0.93
CA HIS A 68 6.14 7.18 -0.51
C HIS A 68 7.20 8.01 -1.24
N GLY A 69 6.77 8.98 -2.04
CA GLY A 69 7.58 9.66 -3.04
C GLY A 69 8.63 10.66 -2.54
N GLY A 70 8.86 10.78 -1.25
CA GLY A 70 9.84 11.75 -0.71
C GLY A 70 11.22 11.16 -0.42
N ASN A 71 11.26 9.97 0.16
CA ASN A 71 12.49 9.36 0.68
C ASN A 71 12.79 7.98 0.09
N GLY A 72 11.95 7.48 -0.83
CA GLY A 72 12.06 6.11 -1.34
C GLY A 72 11.55 5.04 -0.37
N ASP A 73 10.79 5.45 0.63
CA ASP A 73 10.24 4.57 1.64
C ASP A 73 8.91 3.94 1.19
N MET A 74 8.50 2.90 1.91
CA MET A 74 7.18 2.30 1.79
C MET A 74 6.37 2.62 3.04
N VAL A 75 5.12 3.04 2.86
CA VAL A 75 4.20 3.34 3.97
C VAL A 75 2.94 2.49 3.88
N LEU A 76 2.29 2.29 5.02
CA LEU A 76 0.98 1.66 5.09
C LEU A 76 -0.11 2.72 4.90
N ALA A 77 -0.92 2.57 3.87
CA ALA A 77 -2.04 3.47 3.59
C ALA A 77 -3.24 2.71 3.03
N THR A 78 -4.43 3.27 3.22
CA THR A 78 -5.66 2.76 2.64
C THR A 78 -5.90 3.34 1.25
N LEU A 79 -6.68 2.66 0.43
CA LEU A 79 -7.21 3.25 -0.79
C LEU A 79 -8.23 4.34 -0.43
N THR A 80 -8.17 5.45 -1.15
CA THR A 80 -9.13 6.55 -1.03
C THR A 80 -10.01 6.58 -2.28
N ALA A 81 -11.31 6.64 -2.08
CA ALA A 81 -12.27 6.74 -3.17
C ALA A 81 -12.14 8.09 -3.90
N GLY A 82 -12.20 8.05 -5.22
CA GLY A 82 -12.50 9.21 -6.07
C GLY A 82 -13.98 9.22 -6.44
N GLU A 83 -14.42 10.26 -7.14
CA GLU A 83 -15.79 10.37 -7.62
C GLU A 83 -16.15 9.21 -8.57
N GLY A 84 -17.27 8.56 -8.35
CA GLY A 84 -17.76 7.44 -9.13
C GLY A 84 -17.29 6.06 -8.68
N ILE A 85 -16.46 5.98 -7.64
CA ILE A 85 -15.97 4.74 -7.07
C ILE A 85 -16.12 4.75 -5.55
N ASP A 86 -16.71 3.70 -5.01
CA ASP A 86 -16.70 3.38 -3.59
C ASP A 86 -15.52 2.48 -3.24
N VAL A 87 -14.85 2.77 -2.13
CA VAL A 87 -13.80 1.93 -1.57
C VAL A 87 -14.18 1.53 -0.14
N THR A 88 -14.29 0.23 0.09
CA THR A 88 -14.46 -0.32 1.43
C THR A 88 -13.18 -1.04 1.85
N ASN A 89 -12.48 -0.47 2.82
CA ASN A 89 -11.29 -1.05 3.44
C ASN A 89 -11.73 -1.92 4.63
N ALA A 90 -11.48 -3.22 4.58
CA ALA A 90 -11.92 -4.17 5.59
C ALA A 90 -10.79 -5.13 6.00
N ASN A 91 -11.02 -5.92 7.04
CA ASN A 91 -10.05 -6.90 7.51
C ASN A 91 -9.83 -8.01 6.47
N GLY A 92 -8.62 -8.05 5.92
CA GLY A 92 -8.22 -9.04 4.91
C GLY A 92 -8.80 -8.80 3.51
N SER A 93 -9.49 -7.66 3.27
CA SER A 93 -10.04 -7.35 1.96
C SER A 93 -10.15 -5.85 1.69
N ILE A 94 -10.10 -5.50 0.41
CA ILE A 94 -10.46 -4.19 -0.10
C ILE A 94 -11.45 -4.41 -1.23
N THR A 95 -12.62 -3.78 -1.11
CA THR A 95 -13.66 -3.85 -2.14
C THR A 95 -13.72 -2.52 -2.87
N LEU A 96 -13.70 -2.55 -4.19
CA LEU A 96 -13.96 -1.40 -5.04
C LEU A 96 -15.30 -1.64 -5.74
N ALA A 97 -16.22 -0.71 -5.60
CA ALA A 97 -17.50 -0.72 -6.29
C ALA A 97 -17.66 0.57 -7.10
N GLY A 98 -18.37 0.48 -8.21
CA GLY A 98 -18.80 1.69 -8.93
C GLY A 98 -20.06 2.26 -8.28
N GLU A 99 -20.12 3.56 -8.14
CA GLU A 99 -21.35 4.26 -7.76
C GLU A 99 -22.30 4.37 -8.95
N ASP A 100 -23.60 4.36 -8.69
CA ASP A 100 -24.59 4.69 -9.74
C ASP A 100 -24.48 6.15 -10.14
N ALA A 101 -24.47 6.42 -11.44
CA ALA A 101 -24.49 7.78 -11.96
C ALA A 101 -25.82 8.47 -11.62
N THR A 102 -25.74 9.71 -11.15
CA THR A 102 -26.90 10.57 -10.88
C THR A 102 -26.78 11.89 -11.65
N THR A 103 -27.75 12.80 -11.48
CA THR A 103 -27.69 14.14 -12.10
C THR A 103 -26.62 15.04 -11.45
N SER A 104 -26.08 14.66 -10.30
CA SER A 104 -25.08 15.43 -9.55
C SER A 104 -23.74 14.72 -9.36
N ASN A 105 -23.72 13.40 -9.46
CA ASN A 105 -22.51 12.59 -9.25
C ASN A 105 -22.18 11.79 -10.52
N LYS A 106 -20.90 11.73 -10.85
CA LYS A 106 -20.39 10.77 -11.85
C LYS A 106 -20.46 9.36 -11.27
N GLY A 107 -20.66 8.38 -12.15
CA GLY A 107 -20.75 6.99 -11.75
C GLY A 107 -20.91 6.05 -12.92
N ILE A 108 -21.19 4.80 -12.63
CA ILE A 108 -21.52 3.77 -13.61
C ILE A 108 -23.00 3.87 -13.94
N ALA A 109 -23.34 3.81 -15.23
CA ALA A 109 -24.71 3.84 -15.70
C ALA A 109 -25.02 2.61 -16.57
N SER A 110 -26.24 2.09 -16.44
CA SER A 110 -26.83 1.17 -17.40
C SER A 110 -27.80 1.91 -18.31
N PHE A 111 -27.92 1.44 -19.54
CA PHE A 111 -28.78 2.05 -20.56
C PHE A 111 -29.94 1.11 -20.89
N SER A 112 -31.17 1.63 -20.87
CA SER A 112 -32.35 0.85 -21.25
C SER A 112 -32.30 0.46 -22.72
N SER A 113 -32.43 -0.84 -22.99
CA SER A 113 -32.46 -1.37 -24.37
C SER A 113 -33.65 -0.90 -25.19
N SER A 114 -34.69 -0.30 -24.57
CA SER A 114 -35.82 0.28 -25.28
C SER A 114 -35.44 1.55 -26.05
N ASN A 115 -34.45 2.31 -25.54
CA ASN A 115 -34.10 3.60 -26.11
C ASN A 115 -32.66 3.67 -26.61
N PHE A 116 -31.80 2.76 -26.14
CA PHE A 116 -30.39 2.80 -26.44
C PHE A 116 -29.93 1.43 -26.99
N SER A 117 -28.98 1.46 -27.91
CA SER A 117 -28.18 0.31 -28.31
C SER A 117 -26.76 0.50 -27.80
N VAL A 118 -26.21 -0.52 -27.15
CA VAL A 118 -24.81 -0.50 -26.68
C VAL A 118 -24.05 -1.64 -27.37
N SER A 119 -22.99 -1.29 -28.08
CA SER A 119 -22.11 -2.27 -28.74
C SER A 119 -20.65 -1.89 -28.51
N SER A 120 -19.88 -2.82 -27.93
CA SER A 120 -18.45 -2.60 -27.62
C SER A 120 -18.15 -1.26 -26.92
N GLY A 121 -19.01 -0.86 -25.99
CA GLY A 121 -18.89 0.42 -25.25
C GLY A 121 -19.42 1.65 -25.98
N ALA A 122 -19.77 1.56 -27.25
CA ALA A 122 -20.42 2.65 -27.97
C ALA A 122 -21.94 2.64 -27.69
N VAL A 123 -22.46 3.76 -27.25
CA VAL A 123 -23.90 3.98 -26.98
C VAL A 123 -24.48 4.78 -28.11
N SER A 124 -25.55 4.24 -28.74
CA SER A 124 -26.34 4.94 -29.75
C SER A 124 -27.81 4.96 -29.37
N ILE A 125 -28.50 6.00 -29.77
CA ILE A 125 -29.95 6.08 -29.61
C ILE A 125 -30.59 5.24 -30.72
N SER A 126 -31.41 4.25 -30.33
CA SER A 126 -32.12 3.36 -31.29
C SER A 126 -33.45 3.95 -31.70
N ALA A 127 -34.07 4.77 -30.87
CA ALA A 127 -35.31 5.52 -31.20
C ALA A 127 -35.36 6.80 -30.38
N ILE A 128 -35.78 7.89 -31.02
CA ILE A 128 -36.17 9.13 -30.33
C ILE A 128 -37.67 9.22 -30.48
N ASP A 129 -38.40 8.95 -29.37
CA ASP A 129 -39.82 9.23 -29.30
C ASP A 129 -40.00 10.71 -28.95
N GLY A 130 -40.55 11.45 -29.87
CA GLY A 130 -40.79 12.90 -29.69
C GLY A 130 -41.85 13.27 -28.64
N GLY A 131 -42.40 12.29 -27.95
CA GLY A 131 -43.51 12.49 -27.01
C GLY A 131 -44.83 12.84 -27.72
N SER A 132 -45.94 12.37 -27.20
CA SER A 132 -47.25 12.88 -27.62
C SER A 132 -47.55 14.20 -26.91
N TYR A 133 -47.79 15.21 -27.65
CA TYR A 133 -48.25 16.50 -27.19
C TYR A 133 -49.78 16.48 -27.00
#